data_ac5d4e1d96eba23cbfccf0565965880a
#
_entry.id   ac5d4e1d96eba23cbfccf0565965880a
#
_cell.length_a   1.000
_cell.length_b   1.000
_cell.length_c   1.000
_cell.angle_alpha   90.00
_cell.angle_beta   90.00
_cell.angle_gamma   90.00
#
_symmetry.space_group_name_H-M   'P 1'
#
loop_
_entity.id
_entity.type
_entity.pdbx_description
1 polymer ?
#
loop_
_entity_poly.entity_id
_entity_poly.type
_entity_poly.pdbx_seq_one_letter_code
_entity_poly.pdbx_strand_id
1 'polypeptide(L)'
;MEKYDVVIVGAGAAGIGIAAMLNDFGLEKMVVLEKEKVGASFDKWPKEMQFITPSFTTNGWGHIDLNGVASGTSPAYSLDTEHPSGERYARYLRLISDHFELPIKENTNVVKVTKGQEGFKIEIENGGYIQGRFLIW
;
A
#
# COMPACT_ATOMS: atom_id res chain seq x y z
N MET A 1 -17.96 0.29 -16.35
CA MET A 1 -17.18 1.14 -15.40
C MET A 1 -17.23 0.50 -14.03
N GLU A 2 -16.07 0.18 -13.50
CA GLU A 2 -15.96 -0.41 -12.17
C GLU A 2 -16.23 0.65 -11.10
N LYS A 3 -16.99 0.27 -10.06
CA LYS A 3 -17.35 1.16 -8.95
C LYS A 3 -16.86 0.60 -7.63
N TYR A 4 -16.22 1.44 -6.84
CA TYR A 4 -15.69 1.12 -5.52
C TYR A 4 -16.14 2.13 -4.47
N ASP A 5 -16.24 1.70 -3.22
CA ASP A 5 -16.47 2.62 -2.12
C ASP A 5 -15.19 3.43 -1.84
N VAL A 6 -14.03 2.79 -1.86
CA VAL A 6 -12.73 3.45 -1.68
C VAL A 6 -11.77 3.08 -2.80
N VAL A 7 -11.15 4.09 -3.39
CA VAL A 7 -10.02 3.94 -4.32
C VAL A 7 -8.78 4.54 -3.65
N ILE A 8 -7.73 3.76 -3.58
CA ILE A 8 -6.42 4.18 -3.06
C ILE A 8 -5.46 4.25 -4.25
N VAL A 9 -4.74 5.36 -4.40
CA VAL A 9 -3.76 5.54 -5.47
C VAL A 9 -2.35 5.44 -4.89
N GLY A 10 -1.61 4.44 -5.35
CA GLY A 10 -0.27 4.10 -4.91
C GLY A 10 -0.22 2.91 -3.95
N ALA A 11 0.62 1.93 -4.25
CA ALA A 11 0.89 0.76 -3.42
C ALA A 11 2.25 0.85 -2.71
N GLY A 12 2.54 2.02 -2.17
CA GLY A 12 3.65 2.26 -1.23
C GLY A 12 3.26 1.92 0.21
N ALA A 13 4.09 2.34 1.17
CA ALA A 13 3.85 2.07 2.59
C ALA A 13 2.49 2.58 3.07
N ALA A 14 2.12 3.81 2.72
CA ALA A 14 0.84 4.40 3.13
C ALA A 14 -0.35 3.68 2.49
N GLY A 15 -0.32 3.46 1.17
CA GLY A 15 -1.43 2.80 0.46
C GLY A 15 -1.67 1.38 0.93
N ILE A 16 -0.61 0.60 1.12
CA ILE A 16 -0.71 -0.78 1.63
C ILE A 16 -1.18 -0.79 3.09
N GLY A 17 -0.65 0.10 3.93
CA GLY A 17 -1.08 0.20 5.33
C GLY A 17 -2.56 0.57 5.48
N ILE A 18 -3.03 1.54 4.71
CA ILE A 18 -4.45 1.94 4.71
C ILE A 18 -5.33 0.82 4.17
N ALA A 19 -4.92 0.16 3.08
CA ALA A 19 -5.68 -0.97 2.53
C ALA A 19 -5.79 -2.13 3.53
N ALA A 20 -4.70 -2.48 4.21
CA ALA A 20 -4.71 -3.51 5.25
C ALA A 20 -5.66 -3.13 6.41
N MET A 21 -5.61 -1.89 6.86
CA MET A 21 -6.48 -1.39 7.93
C MET A 21 -7.96 -1.42 7.50
N LEU A 22 -8.29 -0.96 6.32
CA LEU A 22 -9.67 -0.98 5.81
C LEU A 22 -10.18 -2.42 5.62
N ASN A 23 -9.30 -3.33 5.20
CA ASN A 23 -9.61 -4.76 5.11
C ASN A 23 -9.95 -5.35 6.48
N ASP A 24 -9.18 -5.01 7.52
CA ASP A 24 -9.46 -5.44 8.90
C ASP A 24 -10.80 -4.91 9.42
N PHE A 25 -11.23 -3.74 8.97
CA PHE A 25 -12.57 -3.20 9.26
C PHE A 25 -13.70 -3.80 8.41
N GLY A 26 -13.37 -4.73 7.52
CA GLY A 26 -14.38 -5.44 6.70
C GLY A 26 -14.84 -4.66 5.47
N LEU A 27 -14.06 -3.71 4.97
CA LEU A 27 -14.37 -3.01 3.74
C LEU A 27 -14.06 -3.87 2.52
N GLU A 28 -15.08 -4.38 1.84
CA GLU A 28 -14.94 -5.29 0.70
C GLU A 28 -14.77 -4.57 -0.65
N LYS A 29 -15.45 -3.42 -0.82
CA LYS A 29 -15.46 -2.68 -2.09
C LYS A 29 -14.38 -1.60 -2.15
N MET A 30 -13.12 -2.01 -2.08
CA MET A 30 -11.98 -1.12 -2.28
C MET A 30 -11.06 -1.63 -3.38
N VAL A 31 -10.20 -0.76 -3.88
CA VAL A 31 -9.12 -1.10 -4.81
C VAL A 31 -7.93 -0.20 -4.58
N VAL A 32 -6.73 -0.77 -4.69
CA VAL A 32 -5.47 -0.02 -4.76
C VAL A 32 -5.01 0.01 -6.21
N LEU A 33 -4.76 1.19 -6.74
CA LEU A 33 -4.24 1.39 -8.09
C LEU A 33 -2.77 1.73 -8.02
N GLU A 34 -1.93 0.92 -8.65
CA GLU A 34 -0.48 1.11 -8.65
C GLU A 34 0.05 1.15 -10.09
N LYS A 35 0.79 2.20 -10.41
CA LYS A 35 1.31 2.38 -11.77
C LYS A 35 2.35 1.34 -12.18
N GLU A 36 3.10 0.81 -11.23
CA GLU A 36 4.13 -0.21 -11.46
C GLU A 36 3.78 -1.49 -10.69
N LYS A 37 4.42 -1.72 -9.57
CA LYS A 37 4.18 -2.86 -8.67
C LYS A 37 4.25 -2.41 -7.21
N VAL A 38 3.71 -3.20 -6.32
CA VAL A 38 3.78 -2.94 -4.88
C VAL A 38 5.21 -2.64 -4.44
N GLY A 39 5.39 -1.50 -3.78
CA GLY A 39 6.68 -1.09 -3.23
C GLY A 39 7.72 -0.63 -4.26
N ALA A 40 7.34 -0.36 -5.49
CA ALA A 40 8.27 0.01 -6.58
C ALA A 40 9.18 1.19 -6.25
N SER A 41 8.71 2.19 -5.50
CA SER A 41 9.54 3.33 -5.09
C SER A 41 10.70 2.92 -4.19
N PHE A 42 10.52 1.91 -3.34
CA PHE A 42 11.56 1.37 -2.48
C PHE A 42 12.57 0.52 -3.26
N ASP A 43 12.14 -0.23 -4.27
CA ASP A 43 13.04 -0.96 -5.17
C ASP A 43 14.04 -0.02 -5.91
N LYS A 44 13.66 1.25 -6.07
CA LYS A 44 14.48 2.26 -6.75
C LYS A 44 15.48 2.97 -5.82
N TRP A 45 15.45 2.67 -4.52
CA TRP A 45 16.42 3.23 -3.59
C TRP A 45 17.85 2.76 -3.93
N PRO A 46 18.86 3.62 -3.72
CA PRO A 46 20.25 3.19 -3.78
C PRO A 46 20.49 1.98 -2.87
N LYS A 47 21.35 1.06 -3.29
CA LYS A 47 21.61 -0.20 -2.53
C LYS A 47 22.11 0.04 -1.12
N GLU A 48 22.81 1.14 -0.89
CA GLU A 48 23.38 1.52 0.41
C GLU A 48 22.35 2.17 1.33
N MET A 49 21.19 2.58 0.79
CA MET A 49 20.16 3.25 1.59
C MET A 49 19.38 2.23 2.40
N GLN A 50 19.28 2.51 3.69
CA GLN A 50 18.53 1.70 4.65
C GLN A 50 17.68 2.61 5.54
N PHE A 51 16.64 2.06 6.14
CA PHE A 51 15.88 2.76 7.15
C PHE A 51 16.76 3.09 8.35
N ILE A 52 16.74 4.34 8.80
CA ILE A 52 17.40 4.77 10.04
C ILE A 52 16.61 4.26 11.24
N THR A 53 15.28 4.30 11.15
CA THR A 53 14.39 3.78 12.19
C THR A 53 14.55 2.26 12.29
N PRO A 54 14.89 1.73 13.48
CA PRO A 54 15.03 0.29 13.64
C PRO A 54 13.67 -0.40 13.72
N SER A 55 13.59 -1.60 13.17
CA SER A 55 12.48 -2.53 13.34
C SER A 55 12.76 -3.48 14.49
N PHE A 56 11.76 -3.76 15.31
CA PHE A 56 11.85 -4.67 16.44
C PHE A 56 10.78 -5.76 16.35
N THR A 57 11.13 -6.99 16.69
CA THR A 57 10.20 -8.12 16.74
C THR A 57 9.22 -8.03 17.91
N THR A 58 9.60 -7.30 18.95
CA THR A 58 8.76 -7.09 20.14
C THR A 58 8.85 -5.63 20.57
N ASN A 59 7.74 -5.08 21.00
CA ASN A 59 7.73 -3.84 21.76
C ASN A 59 7.00 -4.08 23.10
N GLY A 60 7.56 -3.55 24.18
CA GLY A 60 7.01 -3.71 25.53
C GLY A 60 5.68 -2.96 25.77
N TRP A 61 5.18 -2.25 24.76
CA TRP A 61 4.03 -1.34 24.87
C TRP A 61 2.83 -1.75 24.01
N GLY A 62 2.91 -2.87 23.29
CA GLY A 62 1.84 -3.35 22.43
C GLY A 62 1.60 -2.53 21.17
N HIS A 63 2.48 -1.60 20.83
CA HIS A 63 2.41 -0.83 19.57
C HIS A 63 2.98 -1.61 18.40
N ILE A 64 2.55 -1.27 17.19
CA ILE A 64 3.17 -1.81 15.99
C ILE A 64 4.61 -1.30 15.85
N ASP A 65 5.43 -2.08 15.14
CA ASP A 65 6.76 -1.65 14.72
C ASP A 65 6.70 -0.31 13.99
N LEU A 66 7.64 0.60 14.26
CA LEU A 66 7.69 1.92 13.61
C LEU A 66 7.81 1.86 12.09
N ASN A 67 8.36 0.78 11.55
CA ASN A 67 8.44 0.52 10.11
C ASN A 67 7.31 -0.41 9.64
N GLY A 68 6.48 -0.92 10.54
CA GLY A 68 5.34 -1.76 10.21
C GLY A 68 4.18 -0.95 9.65
N VAL A 69 3.48 -1.50 8.66
CA VAL A 69 2.30 -0.87 8.03
C VAL A 69 0.99 -1.55 8.40
N ALA A 70 1.04 -2.71 8.99
CA ALA A 70 -0.13 -3.48 9.42
C ALA A 70 0.09 -4.06 10.81
N SER A 71 -0.99 -4.15 11.60
CA SER A 71 -0.96 -4.73 12.96
C SER A 71 -0.40 -6.15 12.95
N GLY A 72 0.41 -6.47 13.95
CA GLY A 72 1.02 -7.79 14.10
C GLY A 72 2.11 -8.12 13.07
N THR A 73 2.56 -7.16 12.30
CA THR A 73 3.63 -7.32 11.30
C THR A 73 4.83 -6.45 11.61
N SER A 74 6.02 -6.90 11.19
CA SER A 74 7.27 -6.18 11.35
C SER A 74 8.28 -6.62 10.29
N PRO A 75 9.02 -5.70 9.65
CA PRO A 75 10.15 -6.05 8.79
C PRO A 75 11.20 -6.90 9.52
N ALA A 76 11.44 -6.65 10.81
CA ALA A 76 12.38 -7.45 11.62
C ALA A 76 11.92 -8.90 11.74
N TYR A 77 10.64 -9.12 11.95
CA TYR A 77 10.07 -10.47 12.06
C TYR A 77 9.97 -11.16 10.70
N SER A 78 9.44 -10.45 9.70
CA SER A 78 9.16 -11.02 8.37
C SER A 78 10.42 -11.24 7.52
N LEU A 79 11.46 -10.41 7.71
CA LEU A 79 12.66 -10.39 6.88
C LEU A 79 13.97 -10.58 7.64
N ASP A 80 13.89 -10.77 8.95
CA ASP A 80 15.07 -10.87 9.83
C ASP A 80 16.04 -9.68 9.63
N THR A 81 15.48 -8.47 9.65
CA THR A 81 16.26 -7.25 9.46
C THR A 81 15.77 -6.11 10.34
N GLU A 82 16.70 -5.48 11.05
CA GLU A 82 16.43 -4.32 11.90
C GLU A 82 16.35 -3.02 11.10
N HIS A 83 17.24 -2.85 10.14
CA HIS A 83 17.29 -1.68 9.25
C HIS A 83 17.11 -2.12 7.79
N PRO A 84 15.87 -2.28 7.29
CA PRO A 84 15.65 -2.79 5.97
C PRO A 84 16.20 -1.86 4.88
N SER A 85 16.80 -2.43 3.86
CA SER A 85 17.08 -1.76 2.58
C SER A 85 15.79 -1.46 1.84
N GLY A 86 15.85 -0.64 0.81
CA GLY A 86 14.68 -0.39 -0.06
C GLY A 86 14.10 -1.67 -0.65
N GLU A 87 14.95 -2.53 -1.21
CA GLU A 87 14.53 -3.84 -1.78
C GLU A 87 13.86 -4.74 -0.73
N ARG A 88 14.41 -4.82 0.47
CA ARG A 88 13.80 -5.61 1.57
C ARG A 88 12.48 -5.03 2.01
N TYR A 89 12.38 -3.71 2.10
CA TYR A 89 11.12 -3.07 2.49
C TYR A 89 10.03 -3.23 1.42
N ALA A 90 10.38 -3.13 0.14
CA ALA A 90 9.46 -3.46 -0.95
C ALA A 90 8.95 -4.90 -0.84
N ARG A 91 9.84 -5.85 -0.51
CA ARG A 91 9.46 -7.25 -0.26
C ARG A 91 8.50 -7.38 0.93
N TYR A 92 8.74 -6.64 2.02
CA TYR A 92 7.82 -6.60 3.16
C TYR A 92 6.42 -6.16 2.74
N LEU A 93 6.30 -5.07 1.96
CA LEU A 93 5.00 -4.59 1.47
C LEU A 93 4.28 -5.62 0.58
N ARG A 94 5.02 -6.36 -0.25
CA ARG A 94 4.46 -7.45 -1.07
C ARG A 94 3.95 -8.60 -0.20
N LEU A 95 4.71 -8.99 0.82
CA LEU A 95 4.27 -10.01 1.78
C LEU A 95 2.99 -9.60 2.52
N ILE A 96 2.88 -8.33 2.92
CA ILE A 96 1.65 -7.79 3.52
C ILE A 96 0.48 -7.85 2.53
N SER A 97 0.71 -7.43 1.29
CA SER A 97 -0.31 -7.45 0.25
C SER A 97 -0.85 -8.85 -0.01
N ASP A 98 0.03 -9.82 -0.09
CA ASP A 98 -0.32 -11.23 -0.32
C ASP A 98 -1.02 -11.84 0.90
N HIS A 99 -0.50 -11.59 2.10
CA HIS A 99 -1.06 -12.12 3.34
C HIS A 99 -2.50 -11.67 3.60
N PHE A 100 -2.77 -10.39 3.37
CA PHE A 100 -4.11 -9.83 3.54
C PHE A 100 -4.98 -9.92 2.28
N GLU A 101 -4.48 -10.52 1.21
CA GLU A 101 -5.18 -10.65 -0.08
C GLU A 101 -5.73 -9.30 -0.57
N LEU A 102 -4.92 -8.24 -0.49
CA LEU A 102 -5.36 -6.88 -0.80
C LEU A 102 -5.73 -6.73 -2.29
N PRO A 103 -6.84 -6.04 -2.61
CA PRO A 103 -7.30 -5.88 -3.98
C PRO A 103 -6.47 -4.82 -4.73
N ILE A 104 -5.33 -5.23 -5.25
CA ILE A 104 -4.36 -4.33 -5.92
C ILE A 104 -4.41 -4.56 -7.43
N LYS A 105 -4.48 -3.46 -8.18
CA LYS A 105 -4.29 -3.43 -9.62
C LYS A 105 -2.94 -2.76 -9.93
N GLU A 106 -1.94 -3.58 -10.18
CA GLU A 106 -0.63 -3.14 -10.68
C GLU A 106 -0.71 -2.73 -12.15
N ASN A 107 0.33 -2.04 -12.65
CA ASN A 107 0.40 -1.52 -14.01
C ASN A 107 -0.84 -0.66 -14.39
N THR A 108 -1.37 0.05 -13.42
CA THR A 108 -2.57 0.89 -13.55
C THR A 108 -2.23 2.32 -13.17
N ASN A 109 -1.81 3.11 -14.16
CA ASN A 109 -1.42 4.50 -13.96
C ASN A 109 -2.65 5.42 -13.98
N VAL A 110 -2.88 6.13 -12.89
CA VAL A 110 -3.92 7.16 -12.80
C VAL A 110 -3.40 8.45 -13.44
N VAL A 111 -4.09 8.94 -14.46
CA VAL A 111 -3.67 10.14 -15.20
C VAL A 111 -4.49 11.37 -14.86
N LYS A 112 -5.72 11.18 -14.38
CA LYS A 112 -6.59 12.29 -14.00
C LYS A 112 -7.66 11.85 -13.00
N VAL A 113 -7.99 12.76 -12.10
CA VAL A 113 -9.12 12.61 -11.18
C VAL A 113 -10.06 13.81 -11.33
N THR A 114 -11.34 13.52 -11.41
CA THR A 114 -12.38 14.55 -11.45
C THR A 114 -13.40 14.26 -10.35
N LYS A 115 -13.64 15.24 -9.48
CA LYS A 115 -14.68 15.16 -8.45
C LYS A 115 -16.03 15.50 -9.06
N GLY A 116 -17.02 14.63 -8.84
CA GLY A 116 -18.42 14.82 -9.25
C GLY A 116 -19.36 14.80 -8.03
N GLN A 117 -20.66 14.80 -8.30
CA GLN A 117 -21.67 14.76 -7.24
C GLN A 117 -21.70 13.39 -6.51
N GLU A 118 -21.39 12.30 -7.21
CA GLU A 118 -21.42 10.94 -6.68
C GLU A 118 -20.02 10.40 -6.27
N GLY A 119 -19.04 11.28 -6.08
CA GLY A 119 -17.66 10.88 -5.75
C GLY A 119 -16.65 11.26 -6.82
N PHE A 120 -15.71 10.38 -7.11
CA PHE A 120 -14.56 10.64 -7.97
C PHE A 120 -14.58 9.77 -9.21
N LYS A 121 -14.37 10.40 -10.38
CA LYS A 121 -14.06 9.71 -11.63
C LYS A 121 -12.54 9.70 -11.80
N ILE A 122 -11.97 8.51 -11.89
CA ILE A 122 -10.53 8.27 -11.98
C ILE A 122 -10.23 7.73 -13.38
N GLU A 123 -9.43 8.48 -14.13
CA GLU A 123 -8.99 8.12 -15.48
C GLU A 123 -7.67 7.39 -15.41
N ILE A 124 -7.58 6.24 -16.07
CA ILE A 124 -6.36 5.45 -16.17
C ILE A 124 -5.76 5.54 -17.57
N GLU A 125 -4.45 5.40 -17.68
CA GLU A 125 -3.68 5.65 -18.91
C GLU A 125 -4.19 4.88 -20.13
N ASN A 126 -4.76 3.70 -19.94
CA ASN A 126 -5.31 2.86 -21.01
C ASN A 126 -6.67 3.34 -21.55
N GLY A 127 -7.16 4.51 -21.14
CA GLY A 127 -8.44 5.07 -21.54
C GLY A 127 -9.64 4.52 -20.76
N GLY A 128 -9.41 3.72 -19.72
CA GLY A 128 -10.46 3.24 -18.81
C GLY A 128 -10.80 4.26 -17.73
N TYR A 129 -11.96 4.01 -17.07
CA TYR A 129 -12.43 4.82 -15.95
C TYR A 129 -12.83 3.94 -14.79
N ILE A 130 -12.48 4.40 -13.59
CA ILE A 130 -12.91 3.81 -12.32
C ILE A 130 -13.69 4.89 -11.56
N GLN A 131 -14.76 4.51 -10.88
CA GLN A 131 -15.50 5.41 -10.00
C GLN A 131 -15.27 5.00 -8.55
N GLY A 132 -14.87 5.98 -7.72
CA GLY A 132 -14.74 5.82 -6.28
C GLY A 132 -15.65 6.78 -5.54
N ARG A 133 -16.32 6.32 -4.49
CA ARG A 133 -17.04 7.21 -3.57
C ARG A 133 -16.07 8.05 -2.75
N PHE A 134 -15.01 7.42 -2.28
CA PHE A 134 -13.89 8.06 -1.58
C PHE A 134 -12.59 7.81 -2.33
N LEU A 135 -11.68 8.77 -2.26
CA LEU A 135 -10.35 8.69 -2.86
C LEU A 135 -9.29 8.98 -1.81
N ILE A 136 -8.28 8.14 -1.77
CA ILE A 136 -7.05 8.32 -0.98
C ILE A 136 -5.90 8.39 -1.98
N TRP A 137 -5.16 9.51 -1.94
CA TRP A 137 -4.05 9.76 -2.86
C TRP A 137 -2.77 10.03 -2.07
#